data_d77ff9c8bc64c8332bf9a7ced7f6d45b
#
_entry.id   d77ff9c8bc64c8332bf9a7ced7f6d45b
#
_cell.length_a   1.000
_cell.length_b   1.000
_cell.length_c   1.000
_cell.angle_alpha   90.00
_cell.angle_beta   90.00
_cell.angle_gamma   90.00
#
_symmetry.space_group_name_H-M   'P 1'
#
loop_
_entity.id
_entity.type
_entity.pdbx_description
1 polymer ?
#
loop_
_entity_poly.entity_id
_entity_poly.type
_entity_poly.pdbx_seq_one_letter_code
_entity_poly.pdbx_strand_id
1 'polypeptide(L)'
;MGKYFGTDGFRGEAGVTLTADHAYKVGRFLGWYYNALRERNGDTDPARIVIGKDTRRSSYMFEYSLVAGLTASGADAYLLHVTTTPSVAYIARVDDFDCGIMISASHNPYYDNGIKLIDCYGEKMPEETLLLVEDYIDGKLHVFDKDWPELPFAHREHIGCTVDYVAGRNRYMGYLISLGIYSFKGVKVGLDCANGSSWNIAKSVFDALGADTYVINNQPNGTNINTNAGSTHIEGLQKFVVEKGLDVGFAFDGDADRCLCVDEKGNVITGDHILYIYGCYMKERGKLLTNTVVTTVMSNFGLYKAFDEQGIGYAKTAVGDKYVYEYMAKNGCRIGGEQSGHIIFSKYASTGDGILTSLKMMEVMLAKKKPMSELAEPLKIYPQVLENVRVTDKKAAQNDPAVQEAVSKVAEALGDTGRILVRESGTEPVVRVMVEAPDHNTCQKYVDEVVNVICEKGYKV
;
A
#
# COMPACT_ATOMS: atom_id res chain seq x y z
N MET A 1 -11.38 9.37 -11.37
CA MET A 1 -9.96 9.68 -11.09
C MET A 1 -9.66 11.09 -11.56
N GLY A 2 -9.00 11.86 -10.74
CA GLY A 2 -8.58 13.22 -11.07
C GLY A 2 -7.44 13.27 -12.10
N LYS A 3 -6.99 14.48 -12.39
CA LYS A 3 -5.88 14.77 -13.31
C LYS A 3 -4.51 14.47 -12.69
N TYR A 4 -4.34 14.73 -11.40
CA TYR A 4 -3.09 14.61 -10.66
C TYR A 4 -3.11 13.45 -9.67
N PHE A 5 -4.21 13.28 -8.92
CA PHE A 5 -4.33 12.23 -7.91
C PHE A 5 -4.86 10.93 -8.53
N GLY A 6 -4.01 9.91 -8.52
CA GLY A 6 -4.38 8.53 -8.82
C GLY A 6 -4.95 7.80 -7.60
N THR A 7 -5.05 6.47 -7.67
CA THR A 7 -5.52 5.62 -6.56
C THR A 7 -4.62 5.65 -5.33
N ASP A 8 -3.35 6.08 -5.47
CA ASP A 8 -2.35 6.09 -4.41
C ASP A 8 -1.56 7.41 -4.36
N GLY A 9 -2.29 8.51 -4.41
CA GLY A 9 -1.76 9.87 -4.32
C GLY A 9 -1.32 10.49 -5.64
N PHE A 10 -0.76 11.68 -5.57
CA PHE A 10 -0.15 12.40 -6.70
C PHE A 10 1.29 11.94 -6.86
N ARG A 11 1.56 11.09 -7.84
CA ARG A 11 2.90 10.55 -8.13
C ARG A 11 3.48 11.12 -9.40
N GLY A 12 4.81 11.27 -9.42
CA GLY A 12 5.55 11.67 -10.59
C GLY A 12 7.05 11.72 -10.36
N GLU A 13 7.81 11.90 -11.44
CA GLU A 13 9.25 12.17 -11.37
C GLU A 13 9.48 13.51 -10.69
N ALA A 14 10.29 13.49 -9.61
CA ALA A 14 10.49 14.64 -8.74
C ALA A 14 11.24 15.76 -9.47
N GLY A 15 10.64 16.95 -9.48
CA GLY A 15 11.17 18.13 -10.18
C GLY A 15 10.84 18.18 -11.68
N VAL A 16 10.14 17.16 -12.21
CA VAL A 16 9.71 17.08 -13.61
C VAL A 16 8.19 17.12 -13.70
N THR A 17 7.50 16.05 -13.31
CA THR A 17 6.04 15.97 -13.35
C THR A 17 5.40 16.26 -11.98
N LEU A 18 6.10 15.98 -10.88
CA LEU A 18 5.74 16.42 -9.54
C LEU A 18 6.77 17.44 -9.05
N THR A 19 6.37 18.70 -8.87
CA THR A 19 7.26 19.82 -8.58
C THR A 19 7.07 20.40 -7.18
N ALA A 20 8.03 21.21 -6.72
CA ALA A 20 7.93 21.95 -5.47
C ALA A 20 6.72 22.92 -5.45
N ASP A 21 6.35 23.50 -6.62
CA ASP A 21 5.16 24.35 -6.76
C ASP A 21 3.87 23.57 -6.52
N HIS A 22 3.76 22.35 -7.05
CA HIS A 22 2.63 21.47 -6.77
C HIS A 22 2.50 21.20 -5.26
N ALA A 23 3.59 20.85 -4.59
CA ALA A 23 3.61 20.62 -3.15
C ALA A 23 3.21 21.87 -2.36
N TYR A 24 3.75 23.04 -2.74
CA TYR A 24 3.38 24.32 -2.14
C TYR A 24 1.88 24.60 -2.27
N LYS A 25 1.31 24.42 -3.46
CA LYS A 25 -0.13 24.62 -3.70
C LYS A 25 -0.98 23.63 -2.91
N VAL A 26 -0.58 22.35 -2.84
CA VAL A 26 -1.27 21.38 -1.97
C VAL A 26 -1.29 21.86 -0.52
N GLY A 27 -0.14 22.29 0.00
CA GLY A 27 -0.06 22.88 1.35
C GLY A 27 -0.93 24.14 1.51
N ARG A 28 -0.91 25.05 0.55
CA ARG A 28 -1.76 26.25 0.53
C ARG A 28 -3.24 25.91 0.64
N PHE A 29 -3.69 24.96 -0.20
CA PHE A 29 -5.08 24.53 -0.21
C PHE A 29 -5.48 23.88 1.12
N LEU A 30 -4.74 22.89 1.57
CA LEU A 30 -5.09 22.14 2.78
C LEU A 30 -5.12 23.06 4.02
N GLY A 31 -4.11 23.91 4.18
CA GLY A 31 -4.06 24.84 5.31
C GLY A 31 -5.25 25.81 5.33
N TRP A 32 -5.57 26.41 4.20
CA TRP A 32 -6.73 27.31 4.08
C TRP A 32 -8.06 26.56 4.24
N TYR A 33 -8.22 25.42 3.58
CA TYR A 33 -9.46 24.65 3.57
C TYR A 33 -9.88 24.18 4.96
N TYR A 34 -8.93 23.58 5.70
CA TYR A 34 -9.22 23.08 7.04
C TYR A 34 -9.43 24.22 8.05
N ASN A 35 -8.73 25.36 7.94
CA ASN A 35 -9.03 26.55 8.73
C ASN A 35 -10.46 27.06 8.45
N ALA A 36 -10.85 27.13 7.17
CA ALA A 36 -12.20 27.55 6.80
C ALA A 36 -13.28 26.59 7.31
N LEU A 37 -13.01 25.27 7.33
CA LEU A 37 -13.92 24.28 7.93
C LEU A 37 -14.04 24.45 9.45
N ARG A 38 -12.92 24.68 10.15
CA ARG A 38 -12.90 24.94 11.60
C ARG A 38 -13.69 26.19 11.95
N GLU A 39 -13.44 27.31 11.28
CA GLU A 39 -14.18 28.55 11.49
C GLU A 39 -15.70 28.39 11.30
N ARG A 40 -16.12 27.64 10.28
CA ARG A 40 -17.54 27.32 10.05
C ARG A 40 -18.17 26.50 11.17
N ASN A 41 -17.37 25.71 11.86
CA ASN A 41 -17.79 24.93 13.03
C ASN A 41 -17.62 25.70 14.35
N GLY A 42 -17.20 26.97 14.29
CA GLY A 42 -17.01 27.82 15.48
C GLY A 42 -15.67 27.59 16.22
N ASP A 43 -14.74 26.88 15.59
CA ASP A 43 -13.39 26.66 16.10
C ASP A 43 -12.42 27.65 15.45
N THR A 44 -11.70 28.40 16.26
CA THR A 44 -10.74 29.43 15.81
C THR A 44 -9.27 29.01 15.97
N ASP A 45 -9.03 27.81 16.48
CA ASP A 45 -7.66 27.28 16.61
C ASP A 45 -7.13 26.94 15.19
N PRO A 46 -5.83 27.10 14.95
CA PRO A 46 -5.21 26.72 13.68
C PRO A 46 -5.43 25.27 13.33
N ALA A 47 -5.71 24.98 12.07
CA ALA A 47 -5.76 23.62 11.57
C ALA A 47 -4.41 22.92 11.78
N ARG A 48 -4.44 21.65 12.17
CA ARG A 48 -3.27 20.84 12.52
C ARG A 48 -3.07 19.78 11.46
N ILE A 49 -1.96 19.84 10.74
CA ILE A 49 -1.64 18.91 9.64
C ILE A 49 -0.38 18.13 9.99
N VAL A 50 -0.47 16.80 10.03
CA VAL A 50 0.70 15.94 10.30
C VAL A 50 1.36 15.52 9.00
N ILE A 51 2.69 15.57 8.93
CA ILE A 51 3.48 15.26 7.74
C ILE A 51 4.53 14.20 8.06
N GLY A 52 4.54 13.13 7.28
CA GLY A 52 5.60 12.13 7.24
C GLY A 52 6.21 12.02 5.85
N LYS A 53 7.41 11.46 5.79
CA LYS A 53 8.13 11.25 4.53
C LYS A 53 8.94 9.97 4.55
N ASP A 54 9.23 9.45 3.35
CA ASP A 54 10.21 8.41 3.17
C ASP A 54 11.65 8.96 3.09
N THR A 55 12.60 8.10 2.77
CA THR A 55 14.03 8.43 2.76
C THR A 55 14.53 9.05 1.47
N ARG A 56 13.67 9.29 0.47
CA ARG A 56 14.06 9.88 -0.83
C ARG A 56 14.66 11.26 -0.64
N ARG A 57 15.68 11.57 -1.42
CA ARG A 57 16.30 12.90 -1.41
C ARG A 57 15.32 14.03 -1.70
N SER A 58 14.38 13.79 -2.63
CA SER A 58 13.34 14.76 -3.00
C SER A 58 12.27 14.96 -1.92
N SER A 59 12.11 14.03 -0.98
CA SER A 59 11.13 14.15 0.10
C SER A 59 11.36 15.37 0.99
N TYR A 60 12.62 15.80 1.16
CA TYR A 60 12.93 17.04 1.89
C TYR A 60 12.44 18.29 1.16
N MET A 61 12.62 18.35 -0.17
CA MET A 61 12.14 19.44 -0.98
C MET A 61 10.62 19.57 -0.90
N PHE A 62 9.91 18.45 -1.01
CA PHE A 62 8.44 18.43 -0.92
C PHE A 62 7.93 18.75 0.48
N GLU A 63 8.57 18.24 1.54
CA GLU A 63 8.21 18.57 2.92
C GLU A 63 8.29 20.07 3.16
N TYR A 64 9.41 20.73 2.83
CA TYR A 64 9.56 22.17 3.01
C TYR A 64 8.58 22.99 2.17
N SER A 65 8.26 22.53 0.96
CA SER A 65 7.29 23.20 0.10
C SER A 65 5.86 23.10 0.67
N LEU A 66 5.46 21.91 1.13
CA LEU A 66 4.18 21.70 1.83
C LEU A 66 4.08 22.54 3.09
N VAL A 67 5.12 22.53 3.93
CA VAL A 67 5.18 23.33 5.17
C VAL A 67 5.03 24.82 4.87
N ALA A 68 5.76 25.33 3.89
CA ALA A 68 5.62 26.74 3.48
C ALA A 68 4.20 27.09 3.03
N GLY A 69 3.55 26.20 2.28
CA GLY A 69 2.15 26.37 1.87
C GLY A 69 1.17 26.37 3.04
N LEU A 70 1.30 25.39 3.94
CA LEU A 70 0.45 25.25 5.14
C LEU A 70 0.56 26.48 6.05
N THR A 71 1.77 26.85 6.45
CA THR A 71 2.00 27.96 7.37
C THR A 71 1.61 29.30 6.76
N ALA A 72 1.83 29.51 5.44
CA ALA A 72 1.36 30.69 4.73
C ALA A 72 -0.17 30.78 4.66
N SER A 73 -0.89 29.68 4.91
CA SER A 73 -2.35 29.63 5.00
C SER A 73 -2.88 29.60 6.44
N GLY A 74 -1.99 29.73 7.45
CA GLY A 74 -2.37 29.79 8.86
C GLY A 74 -2.57 28.45 9.54
N ALA A 75 -2.20 27.34 8.90
CA ALA A 75 -2.25 26.02 9.52
C ALA A 75 -0.92 25.63 10.13
N ASP A 76 -0.95 24.85 11.22
CA ASP A 76 0.23 24.31 11.87
C ASP A 76 0.68 22.99 11.24
N ALA A 77 1.96 22.90 10.90
CA ALA A 77 2.58 21.73 10.30
C ALA A 77 3.35 20.92 11.34
N TYR A 78 2.93 19.68 11.59
CA TYR A 78 3.54 18.76 12.56
C TYR A 78 4.41 17.74 11.84
N LEU A 79 5.71 17.76 12.07
CA LEU A 79 6.68 16.96 11.33
C LEU A 79 7.06 15.67 12.07
N LEU A 80 6.65 14.52 11.53
CA LEU A 80 7.10 13.20 11.98
C LEU A 80 8.48 12.84 11.43
N HIS A 81 8.98 13.60 10.46
CA HIS A 81 10.18 13.30 9.68
C HIS A 81 10.08 11.97 8.93
N VAL A 82 11.19 11.21 8.86
CA VAL A 82 11.16 9.90 8.20
C VAL A 82 10.35 8.91 9.03
N THR A 83 9.23 8.47 8.45
CA THR A 83 8.29 7.54 9.05
C THR A 83 7.49 6.80 7.97
N THR A 84 6.72 5.79 8.37
CA THR A 84 5.94 4.95 7.46
C THR A 84 4.57 5.56 7.14
N THR A 85 3.97 5.18 5.99
CA THR A 85 2.59 5.57 5.66
C THR A 85 1.60 5.21 6.77
N PRO A 86 1.59 3.97 7.31
CA PRO A 86 0.69 3.63 8.41
C PRO A 86 0.95 4.43 9.70
N SER A 87 2.17 4.89 9.94
CA SER A 87 2.48 5.79 11.05
C SER A 87 1.73 7.13 10.92
N VAL A 88 1.75 7.73 9.73
CA VAL A 88 1.01 8.97 9.46
C VAL A 88 -0.49 8.76 9.63
N ALA A 89 -1.03 7.68 9.06
CA ALA A 89 -2.45 7.34 9.18
C ALA A 89 -2.88 7.12 10.64
N TYR A 90 -2.05 6.40 11.41
CA TYR A 90 -2.29 6.18 12.83
C TYR A 90 -2.32 7.49 13.62
N ILE A 91 -1.32 8.35 13.43
CA ILE A 91 -1.19 9.61 14.17
C ILE A 91 -2.27 10.61 13.77
N ALA A 92 -2.63 10.71 12.48
CA ALA A 92 -3.74 11.56 12.02
C ALA A 92 -5.02 11.26 12.82
N ARG A 93 -5.31 9.97 13.02
CA ARG A 93 -6.51 9.51 13.71
C ARG A 93 -6.48 9.66 15.23
N VAL A 94 -5.34 9.39 15.89
CA VAL A 94 -5.30 9.28 17.35
C VAL A 94 -4.91 10.56 18.08
N ASP A 95 -4.38 11.55 17.36
CA ASP A 95 -3.93 12.82 17.92
C ASP A 95 -4.76 14.01 17.38
N ASP A 96 -5.96 13.73 16.86
CA ASP A 96 -6.95 14.73 16.41
C ASP A 96 -6.37 15.74 15.40
N PHE A 97 -5.65 15.24 14.37
CA PHE A 97 -5.23 16.07 13.26
C PHE A 97 -6.36 16.23 12.24
N ASP A 98 -6.44 17.38 11.58
CA ASP A 98 -7.42 17.62 10.53
C ASP A 98 -7.15 16.76 9.29
N CYS A 99 -5.86 16.58 8.96
CA CYS A 99 -5.43 15.59 7.97
C CYS A 99 -3.96 15.21 8.14
N GLY A 100 -3.55 14.16 7.43
CA GLY A 100 -2.18 13.70 7.32
C GLY A 100 -1.66 13.79 5.88
N ILE A 101 -0.37 13.99 5.74
CA ILE A 101 0.33 13.99 4.44
C ILE A 101 1.49 13.00 4.53
N MET A 102 1.55 12.03 3.62
CA MET A 102 2.72 11.18 3.45
C MET A 102 3.41 11.46 2.13
N ILE A 103 4.70 11.76 2.20
CA ILE A 103 5.55 12.04 1.04
C ILE A 103 6.31 10.77 0.70
N SER A 104 5.80 10.03 -0.29
CA SER A 104 6.40 8.78 -0.78
C SER A 104 5.79 8.33 -2.09
N ALA A 105 6.60 7.66 -2.92
CA ALA A 105 6.13 6.89 -4.07
C ALA A 105 6.22 5.37 -3.82
N SER A 106 6.15 4.91 -2.56
CA SER A 106 6.14 3.50 -2.17
C SER A 106 7.33 2.74 -2.78
N HIS A 107 7.07 1.76 -3.64
CA HIS A 107 8.07 0.88 -4.26
C HIS A 107 8.74 1.43 -5.51
N ASN A 108 8.38 2.63 -5.98
CA ASN A 108 9.00 3.25 -7.16
C ASN A 108 10.50 3.56 -6.94
N PRO A 109 11.28 3.74 -8.00
CA PRO A 109 12.68 4.20 -7.93
C PRO A 109 12.81 5.55 -7.19
N TYR A 110 14.03 5.87 -6.74
CA TYR A 110 14.28 7.05 -5.89
C TYR A 110 13.97 8.40 -6.56
N TYR A 111 14.02 8.48 -7.87
CA TYR A 111 13.77 9.70 -8.63
C TYR A 111 12.28 10.04 -8.75
N ASP A 112 11.40 9.07 -8.56
CA ASP A 112 9.97 9.31 -8.37
C ASP A 112 9.68 9.73 -6.93
N ASN A 113 8.60 10.48 -6.75
CA ASN A 113 8.01 10.74 -5.44
C ASN A 113 6.50 10.85 -5.53
N GLY A 114 5.84 11.02 -4.38
CA GLY A 114 4.40 11.15 -4.31
C GLY A 114 3.94 11.95 -3.10
N ILE A 115 2.74 12.47 -3.18
CA ILE A 115 2.03 13.11 -2.07
C ILE A 115 0.73 12.35 -1.87
N LYS A 116 0.62 11.64 -0.75
CA LYS A 116 -0.58 10.91 -0.33
C LYS A 116 -1.29 11.74 0.73
N LEU A 117 -2.58 12.01 0.53
CA LEU A 117 -3.41 12.74 1.48
C LEU A 117 -4.27 11.76 2.27
N ILE A 118 -4.30 11.96 3.58
CA ILE A 118 -4.93 11.09 4.57
C ILE A 118 -5.89 11.97 5.38
N ASP A 119 -7.10 11.52 5.60
CA ASP A 119 -8.08 12.27 6.39
C ASP A 119 -7.87 12.13 7.91
N CYS A 120 -8.72 12.79 8.70
CA CYS A 120 -8.67 12.73 10.16
C CYS A 120 -9.00 11.35 10.75
N TYR A 121 -9.55 10.42 9.96
CA TYR A 121 -9.83 9.04 10.37
C TYR A 121 -8.65 8.11 10.07
N GLY A 122 -7.58 8.63 9.45
CA GLY A 122 -6.44 7.85 9.00
C GLY A 122 -6.73 7.05 7.73
N GLU A 123 -7.74 7.45 6.96
CA GLU A 123 -8.15 6.86 5.71
C GLU A 123 -7.65 7.71 4.53
N LYS A 124 -7.71 7.17 3.32
CA LYS A 124 -7.40 7.96 2.12
C LYS A 124 -8.36 9.14 2.02
N MET A 125 -7.82 10.30 1.71
CA MET A 125 -8.61 11.53 1.52
C MET A 125 -9.76 11.28 0.54
N PRO A 126 -11.00 11.72 0.85
CA PRO A 126 -12.14 11.59 -0.05
C PRO A 126 -11.90 12.21 -1.42
N GLU A 127 -12.40 11.57 -2.48
CA GLU A 127 -12.21 12.00 -3.87
C GLU A 127 -12.69 13.42 -4.11
N GLU A 128 -13.76 13.83 -3.45
CA GLU A 128 -14.30 15.20 -3.51
C GLU A 128 -13.27 16.24 -3.06
N THR A 129 -12.57 15.99 -1.95
CA THR A 129 -11.51 16.88 -1.46
C THR A 129 -10.29 16.86 -2.38
N LEU A 130 -9.92 15.68 -2.93
CA LEU A 130 -8.82 15.59 -3.91
C LEU A 130 -9.10 16.42 -5.17
N LEU A 131 -10.32 16.41 -5.66
CA LEU A 131 -10.73 17.22 -6.81
C LEU A 131 -10.64 18.74 -6.51
N LEU A 132 -10.97 19.18 -5.30
CA LEU A 132 -10.78 20.59 -4.91
C LEU A 132 -9.29 20.98 -4.86
N VAL A 133 -8.41 20.07 -4.42
CA VAL A 133 -6.95 20.30 -4.49
C VAL A 133 -6.51 20.48 -5.94
N GLU A 134 -6.98 19.62 -6.85
CA GLU A 134 -6.66 19.69 -8.28
C GLU A 134 -7.18 20.98 -8.92
N ASP A 135 -8.39 21.38 -8.58
CA ASP A 135 -9.00 22.61 -9.07
C ASP A 135 -8.21 23.85 -8.60
N TYR A 136 -7.69 23.84 -7.38
CA TYR A 136 -6.80 24.89 -6.93
C TYR A 136 -5.46 24.91 -7.67
N ILE A 137 -4.84 23.74 -7.90
CA ILE A 137 -3.59 23.64 -8.68
C ILE A 137 -3.79 24.23 -10.07
N ASP A 138 -4.93 23.98 -10.71
CA ASP A 138 -5.30 24.47 -12.04
C ASP A 138 -5.85 25.92 -12.06
N GLY A 139 -5.97 26.59 -10.90
CA GLY A 139 -6.42 27.97 -10.79
C GLY A 139 -7.93 28.18 -11.05
N LYS A 140 -8.74 27.15 -10.84
CA LYS A 140 -10.21 27.15 -11.09
C LYS A 140 -11.03 26.70 -9.87
N LEU A 141 -10.47 26.82 -8.66
CA LEU A 141 -11.13 26.40 -7.43
C LEU A 141 -12.47 27.11 -7.24
N HIS A 142 -13.53 26.31 -7.15
CA HIS A 142 -14.85 26.74 -6.70
C HIS A 142 -15.27 25.95 -5.47
N VAL A 143 -15.39 26.61 -4.33
CA VAL A 143 -15.80 25.98 -3.08
C VAL A 143 -16.47 27.01 -2.16
N PHE A 144 -17.38 26.57 -1.34
CA PHE A 144 -18.17 27.43 -0.45
C PHE A 144 -18.95 28.51 -1.23
N ASP A 145 -19.53 28.14 -2.38
CA ASP A 145 -20.31 29.01 -3.28
C ASP A 145 -19.55 30.23 -3.81
N LYS A 146 -18.22 30.09 -3.95
CA LYS A 146 -17.34 31.17 -4.40
C LYS A 146 -16.16 30.66 -5.21
N ASP A 147 -15.75 31.46 -6.19
CA ASP A 147 -14.51 31.26 -6.93
C ASP A 147 -13.32 31.80 -6.15
N TRP A 148 -12.25 31.02 -6.10
CA TRP A 148 -11.00 31.35 -5.44
C TRP A 148 -9.84 31.25 -6.43
N PRO A 149 -9.60 32.31 -7.25
CA PRO A 149 -8.46 32.33 -8.17
C PRO A 149 -7.13 32.29 -7.41
N GLU A 150 -7.09 32.89 -6.22
CA GLU A 150 -5.99 32.82 -5.26
C GLU A 150 -6.55 32.73 -3.84
N LEU A 151 -5.85 31.97 -2.99
CA LEU A 151 -6.22 31.87 -1.58
C LEU A 151 -5.55 32.99 -0.76
N PRO A 152 -6.21 33.53 0.26
CA PRO A 152 -5.62 34.56 1.11
C PRO A 152 -4.40 34.04 1.85
N PHE A 153 -3.43 34.92 2.13
CA PHE A 153 -2.32 34.65 3.02
C PHE A 153 -2.67 34.98 4.46
N ALA A 154 -2.19 34.17 5.37
CA ALA A 154 -2.22 34.49 6.78
C ALA A 154 -1.24 35.65 7.09
N HIS A 155 -1.55 36.46 8.06
CA HIS A 155 -0.76 37.63 8.44
C HIS A 155 -0.48 37.65 9.94
N ARG A 156 0.67 38.17 10.33
CA ARG A 156 1.08 38.38 11.73
C ARG A 156 0.94 37.12 12.58
N GLU A 157 0.19 37.18 13.67
CA GLU A 157 -0.09 36.09 14.63
C GLU A 157 -0.90 34.95 14.05
N HIS A 158 -1.52 35.13 12.89
CA HIS A 158 -2.27 34.08 12.19
C HIS A 158 -1.41 33.23 11.23
N ILE A 159 -0.12 33.56 11.06
CA ILE A 159 0.80 32.70 10.31
C ILE A 159 0.99 31.39 11.12
N GLY A 160 0.82 30.25 10.45
CA GLY A 160 0.96 28.95 11.08
C GLY A 160 2.39 28.63 11.54
N CYS A 161 2.51 27.69 12.44
CA CYS A 161 3.79 27.25 13.02
C CYS A 161 4.23 25.89 12.49
N THR A 162 5.52 25.61 12.64
CA THR A 162 6.08 24.27 12.43
C THR A 162 6.39 23.63 13.77
N VAL A 163 5.93 22.41 13.97
CA VAL A 163 6.16 21.64 15.20
C VAL A 163 6.97 20.39 14.88
N ASP A 164 8.11 20.21 15.55
CA ASP A 164 8.86 18.95 15.52
C ASP A 164 8.08 17.90 16.34
N TYR A 165 7.50 16.89 15.64
CA TYR A 165 6.59 15.95 16.28
C TYR A 165 7.12 14.50 16.26
N VAL A 166 8.40 14.31 16.53
CA VAL A 166 9.03 12.97 16.68
C VAL A 166 8.29 12.10 17.70
N ALA A 167 7.68 12.73 18.72
CA ALA A 167 6.87 12.02 19.72
C ALA A 167 5.72 11.22 19.10
N GLY A 168 5.11 11.72 18.01
CA GLY A 168 4.07 10.98 17.27
C GLY A 168 4.60 9.68 16.67
N ARG A 169 5.77 9.71 16.00
CA ARG A 169 6.42 8.50 15.50
C ARG A 169 6.70 7.49 16.62
N ASN A 170 7.19 7.95 17.76
CA ASN A 170 7.46 7.10 18.92
C ASN A 170 6.15 6.51 19.50
N ARG A 171 5.05 7.25 19.46
CA ARG A 171 3.71 6.75 19.83
C ARG A 171 3.26 5.61 18.93
N TYR A 172 3.46 5.72 17.60
CA TYR A 172 3.17 4.63 16.69
C TYR A 172 4.02 3.39 16.97
N MET A 173 5.33 3.55 17.24
CA MET A 173 6.18 2.41 17.67
C MET A 173 5.66 1.77 18.96
N GLY A 174 5.31 2.57 19.96
CA GLY A 174 4.70 2.09 21.20
C GLY A 174 3.39 1.35 20.97
N TYR A 175 2.57 1.83 20.06
CA TYR A 175 1.35 1.16 19.64
C TYR A 175 1.64 -0.22 19.05
N LEU A 176 2.56 -0.33 18.07
CA LEU A 176 2.95 -1.62 17.49
C LEU A 176 3.47 -2.59 18.55
N ILE A 177 4.33 -2.14 19.45
CA ILE A 177 4.87 -2.97 20.55
C ILE A 177 3.72 -3.48 21.44
N SER A 178 2.72 -2.63 21.73
CA SER A 178 1.56 -3.01 22.54
C SER A 178 0.68 -4.09 21.92
N LEU A 179 0.78 -4.32 20.62
CA LEU A 179 0.04 -5.36 19.88
C LEU A 179 0.74 -6.73 19.94
N GLY A 180 1.98 -6.78 20.41
CA GLY A 180 2.72 -8.02 20.62
C GLY A 180 2.18 -8.79 21.84
N ILE A 181 1.48 -9.89 21.59
CA ILE A 181 0.90 -10.74 22.66
C ILE A 181 1.83 -11.87 23.11
N TYR A 182 2.91 -12.11 22.37
CA TYR A 182 3.94 -13.10 22.69
C TYR A 182 5.30 -12.42 22.77
N SER A 183 6.19 -12.96 23.61
CA SER A 183 7.60 -12.60 23.56
C SER A 183 8.25 -13.27 22.35
N PHE A 184 9.09 -12.54 21.61
CA PHE A 184 9.86 -13.05 20.48
C PHE A 184 11.24 -13.59 20.90
N LYS A 185 11.49 -13.71 22.19
CA LYS A 185 12.78 -14.18 22.73
C LYS A 185 13.19 -15.54 22.15
N GLY A 186 14.40 -15.57 21.59
CA GLY A 186 14.98 -16.77 20.99
C GLY A 186 14.56 -17.00 19.54
N VAL A 187 13.81 -16.08 18.92
CA VAL A 187 13.50 -16.14 17.49
C VAL A 187 14.45 -15.22 16.73
N LYS A 188 15.13 -15.77 15.72
CA LYS A 188 16.03 -15.03 14.83
C LYS A 188 15.27 -14.49 13.64
N VAL A 189 15.16 -13.19 13.55
CA VAL A 189 14.35 -12.49 12.54
C VAL A 189 15.23 -11.66 11.61
N GLY A 190 15.09 -11.90 10.30
CA GLY A 190 15.67 -11.06 9.25
C GLY A 190 14.71 -9.92 8.87
N LEU A 191 15.22 -8.69 8.75
CA LEU A 191 14.44 -7.52 8.32
C LEU A 191 15.14 -6.88 7.14
N ASP A 192 14.43 -6.74 6.01
CA ASP A 192 14.85 -5.93 4.88
C ASP A 192 14.03 -4.64 4.86
N CYS A 193 14.70 -3.53 5.18
CA CYS A 193 14.04 -2.22 5.30
C CYS A 193 14.01 -1.42 3.98
N ALA A 194 14.36 -2.02 2.85
CA ALA A 194 14.37 -1.37 1.52
C ALA A 194 15.14 -0.04 1.46
N ASN A 195 16.03 0.27 2.41
CA ASN A 195 16.56 1.62 2.65
C ASN A 195 15.45 2.70 2.73
N GLY A 196 14.24 2.28 3.11
CA GLY A 196 13.02 3.08 3.19
C GLY A 196 12.66 3.49 4.62
N SER A 197 11.42 3.82 4.81
CA SER A 197 10.85 4.41 6.05
C SER A 197 10.93 3.51 7.28
N SER A 198 10.96 2.19 7.08
CA SER A 198 11.02 1.20 8.17
C SER A 198 12.40 1.09 8.83
N TRP A 199 13.46 1.69 8.26
CA TRP A 199 14.86 1.47 8.63
C TRP A 199 15.18 1.67 10.13
N ASN A 200 14.52 2.59 10.78
CA ASN A 200 14.71 2.91 12.22
C ASN A 200 13.52 2.50 13.09
N ILE A 201 12.44 1.98 12.50
CA ILE A 201 11.21 1.60 13.22
C ILE A 201 11.16 0.08 13.41
N ALA A 202 11.30 -0.68 12.32
CA ALA A 202 11.08 -2.12 12.36
C ALA A 202 11.99 -2.83 13.38
N LYS A 203 13.31 -2.58 13.32
CA LYS A 203 14.25 -3.17 14.29
C LYS A 203 13.88 -2.81 15.73
N SER A 204 13.57 -1.55 16.02
CA SER A 204 13.24 -1.09 17.36
C SER A 204 12.01 -1.80 17.92
N VAL A 205 11.00 -2.05 17.11
CA VAL A 205 9.78 -2.78 17.49
C VAL A 205 10.08 -4.25 17.79
N PHE A 206 10.85 -4.93 16.92
CA PHE A 206 11.19 -6.33 17.10
C PHE A 206 12.13 -6.56 18.29
N ASP A 207 13.13 -5.68 18.48
CA ASP A 207 14.03 -5.73 19.67
C ASP A 207 13.25 -5.54 20.97
N ALA A 208 12.30 -4.59 21.00
CA ALA A 208 11.47 -4.36 22.19
C ALA A 208 10.59 -5.58 22.53
N LEU A 209 10.20 -6.39 21.55
CA LEU A 209 9.48 -7.65 21.74
C LEU A 209 10.40 -8.84 22.04
N GLY A 210 11.72 -8.63 21.98
CA GLY A 210 12.75 -9.59 22.40
C GLY A 210 13.30 -10.49 21.29
N ALA A 211 13.08 -10.17 20.01
CA ALA A 211 13.64 -10.93 18.90
C ALA A 211 15.17 -10.72 18.77
N ASP A 212 15.87 -11.74 18.26
CA ASP A 212 17.23 -11.61 17.76
C ASP A 212 17.18 -11.08 16.33
N THR A 213 17.28 -9.75 16.15
CA THR A 213 17.07 -9.09 14.86
C THR A 213 18.34 -8.92 14.04
N TYR A 214 18.27 -9.31 12.77
CA TYR A 214 19.29 -9.15 11.75
C TYR A 214 18.73 -8.27 10.63
N VAL A 215 19.38 -7.15 10.31
CA VAL A 215 18.80 -6.15 9.40
C VAL A 215 19.72 -5.94 8.20
N ILE A 216 19.10 -5.89 7.00
CA ILE A 216 19.74 -5.48 5.75
C ILE A 216 19.02 -4.27 5.19
N ASN A 217 19.68 -3.56 4.26
CA ASN A 217 19.10 -2.40 3.57
C ASN A 217 18.51 -1.35 4.52
N ASN A 218 19.26 -1.00 5.57
CA ASN A 218 18.86 -0.05 6.60
C ASN A 218 19.79 1.18 6.70
N GLN A 219 20.48 1.53 5.61
CA GLN A 219 21.36 2.69 5.52
C GLN A 219 20.94 3.60 4.36
N PRO A 220 19.82 4.31 4.51
CA PRO A 220 19.32 5.18 3.45
C PRO A 220 20.28 6.35 3.18
N ASN A 221 20.51 6.64 1.89
CA ASN A 221 21.35 7.76 1.45
C ASN A 221 20.59 8.76 0.55
N GLY A 222 19.29 8.58 0.41
CA GLY A 222 18.41 9.43 -0.40
C GLY A 222 18.21 8.97 -1.83
N THR A 223 19.05 8.04 -2.32
CA THR A 223 19.02 7.55 -3.72
C THR A 223 18.99 6.03 -3.83
N ASN A 224 19.08 5.31 -2.71
CA ASN A 224 19.12 3.84 -2.68
C ASN A 224 17.83 3.16 -2.21
N ILE A 225 16.75 3.90 -1.97
CA ILE A 225 15.46 3.32 -1.60
C ILE A 225 14.97 2.34 -2.68
N ASN A 226 14.52 1.16 -2.28
CA ASN A 226 14.04 0.06 -3.14
C ASN A 226 15.08 -0.48 -4.16
N THR A 227 16.31 0.01 -4.16
CA THR A 227 17.32 -0.43 -5.13
C THR A 227 17.85 -1.81 -4.74
N ASN A 228 17.46 -2.84 -5.48
CA ASN A 228 17.77 -4.26 -5.18
C ASN A 228 17.47 -4.62 -3.72
N ALA A 229 16.36 -4.11 -3.18
CA ALA A 229 16.04 -4.17 -1.77
C ALA A 229 14.53 -4.22 -1.53
N GLY A 230 14.13 -4.78 -0.39
CA GLY A 230 12.77 -4.79 0.09
C GLY A 230 11.84 -5.76 -0.65
N SER A 231 10.55 -5.55 -0.51
CA SER A 231 9.51 -6.49 -0.97
C SER A 231 9.44 -6.68 -2.49
N THR A 232 9.98 -5.75 -3.28
CA THR A 232 10.04 -5.87 -4.74
C THR A 232 11.30 -6.55 -5.26
N HIS A 233 12.30 -6.77 -4.39
CA HIS A 233 13.59 -7.43 -4.68
C HIS A 233 13.95 -8.34 -3.52
N ILE A 234 13.14 -9.37 -3.32
CA ILE A 234 13.17 -10.22 -2.13
C ILE A 234 14.34 -11.21 -2.09
N GLU A 235 15.05 -11.41 -3.22
CA GLU A 235 16.12 -12.39 -3.39
C GLU A 235 17.28 -12.17 -2.41
N GLY A 236 17.55 -10.89 -2.07
CA GLY A 236 18.53 -10.52 -1.06
C GLY A 236 18.19 -11.06 0.32
N LEU A 237 16.93 -10.95 0.73
CA LEU A 237 16.43 -11.46 2.00
C LEU A 237 16.38 -12.99 2.02
N GLN A 238 15.96 -13.63 0.91
CA GLN A 238 15.94 -15.11 0.80
C GLN A 238 17.33 -15.69 1.09
N LYS A 239 18.35 -15.16 0.41
CA LYS A 239 19.74 -15.57 0.62
C LYS A 239 20.19 -15.30 2.06
N PHE A 240 19.88 -14.13 2.59
CA PHE A 240 20.27 -13.72 3.94
C PHE A 240 19.67 -14.61 5.03
N VAL A 241 18.39 -14.99 4.91
CA VAL A 241 17.71 -15.91 5.85
C VAL A 241 18.41 -17.25 5.89
N VAL A 242 18.70 -17.84 4.73
CA VAL A 242 19.34 -19.16 4.64
C VAL A 242 20.79 -19.11 5.15
N GLU A 243 21.59 -18.13 4.70
CA GLU A 243 23.00 -18.00 5.09
C GLU A 243 23.21 -17.75 6.60
N LYS A 244 22.27 -17.04 7.23
CA LYS A 244 22.33 -16.74 8.67
C LYS A 244 21.61 -17.76 9.54
N GLY A 245 20.89 -18.71 8.95
CA GLY A 245 20.06 -19.66 9.67
C GLY A 245 19.00 -18.96 10.52
N LEU A 246 18.25 -18.04 9.90
CA LEU A 246 17.19 -17.28 10.56
C LEU A 246 15.89 -18.09 10.55
N ASP A 247 15.02 -17.85 11.52
CA ASP A 247 13.74 -18.54 11.63
C ASP A 247 12.69 -17.96 10.64
N VAL A 248 12.82 -16.68 10.30
CA VAL A 248 11.93 -15.98 9.36
C VAL A 248 12.57 -14.67 8.90
N GLY A 249 12.20 -14.22 7.71
CA GLY A 249 12.54 -12.90 7.19
C GLY A 249 11.29 -12.09 6.84
N PHE A 250 11.36 -10.75 6.97
CA PHE A 250 10.32 -9.81 6.54
C PHE A 250 10.93 -8.71 5.69
N ALA A 251 10.37 -8.49 4.51
CA ALA A 251 10.76 -7.42 3.59
C ALA A 251 9.65 -6.39 3.48
N PHE A 252 10.01 -5.13 3.63
CA PHE A 252 9.11 -3.98 3.47
C PHE A 252 9.36 -3.28 2.14
N ASP A 253 8.43 -2.44 1.70
CA ASP A 253 8.67 -1.49 0.63
C ASP A 253 9.07 -0.10 1.18
N GLY A 254 9.25 0.88 0.30
CA GLY A 254 9.85 2.16 0.66
C GLY A 254 9.12 2.94 1.77
N ASP A 255 7.81 2.86 1.86
CA ASP A 255 7.00 3.50 2.92
C ASP A 255 6.34 2.50 3.88
N ALA A 256 6.73 1.23 3.75
CA ALA A 256 6.39 0.12 4.65
C ALA A 256 4.88 -0.11 4.85
N ASP A 257 4.07 0.17 3.83
CA ASP A 257 2.67 -0.21 3.81
C ASP A 257 2.47 -1.67 3.33
N ARG A 258 3.56 -2.31 2.82
CA ARG A 258 3.63 -3.71 2.37
C ARG A 258 4.62 -4.51 3.17
N CYS A 259 4.34 -5.82 3.26
CA CYS A 259 5.24 -6.82 3.84
C CYS A 259 5.15 -8.13 3.06
N LEU A 260 6.28 -8.66 2.64
CA LEU A 260 6.43 -10.06 2.23
C LEU A 260 7.29 -10.79 3.26
N CYS A 261 7.07 -12.10 3.41
CA CYS A 261 7.87 -12.91 4.32
C CYS A 261 8.78 -13.87 3.53
N VAL A 262 9.81 -14.33 4.21
CA VAL A 262 10.68 -15.43 3.76
C VAL A 262 10.71 -16.47 4.87
N ASP A 263 10.41 -17.72 4.53
CA ASP A 263 10.48 -18.81 5.49
C ASP A 263 11.94 -19.21 5.80
N GLU A 264 12.13 -20.08 6.78
CA GLU A 264 13.44 -20.56 7.23
C GLU A 264 14.22 -21.38 6.16
N LYS A 265 13.53 -21.74 5.05
CA LYS A 265 14.12 -22.47 3.91
C LYS A 265 14.47 -21.53 2.74
N GLY A 266 14.13 -20.23 2.87
CA GLY A 266 14.33 -19.23 1.83
C GLY A 266 13.20 -19.10 0.81
N ASN A 267 12.04 -19.72 1.04
CA ASN A 267 10.88 -19.57 0.16
C ASN A 267 10.13 -18.27 0.45
N VAL A 268 9.60 -17.65 -0.62
CA VAL A 268 8.82 -16.43 -0.50
C VAL A 268 7.39 -16.74 -0.05
N ILE A 269 6.95 -16.05 0.97
CA ILE A 269 5.59 -16.04 1.50
C ILE A 269 4.94 -14.74 1.07
N THR A 270 4.11 -14.81 0.04
CA THR A 270 3.44 -13.64 -0.58
C THR A 270 2.26 -13.16 0.27
N GLY A 271 1.65 -12.03 -0.13
CA GLY A 271 0.43 -11.54 0.50
C GLY A 271 -0.70 -12.56 0.49
N ASP A 272 -0.80 -13.39 -0.54
CA ASP A 272 -1.80 -14.48 -0.60
C ASP A 272 -1.57 -15.53 0.51
N HIS A 273 -0.33 -15.92 0.76
CA HIS A 273 -0.01 -16.80 1.88
C HIS A 273 -0.36 -16.15 3.23
N ILE A 274 -0.05 -14.87 3.39
CA ILE A 274 -0.34 -14.11 4.62
C ILE A 274 -1.85 -14.07 4.87
N LEU A 275 -2.64 -13.76 3.82
CA LEU A 275 -4.11 -13.77 3.89
C LEU A 275 -4.66 -15.15 4.26
N TYR A 276 -4.10 -16.21 3.67
CA TYR A 276 -4.49 -17.60 3.99
C TYR A 276 -4.16 -17.95 5.43
N ILE A 277 -2.91 -17.79 5.83
CA ILE A 277 -2.41 -18.18 7.16
C ILE A 277 -3.19 -17.43 8.26
N TYR A 278 -3.31 -16.12 8.13
CA TYR A 278 -3.97 -15.31 9.15
C TYR A 278 -5.51 -15.46 9.10
N GLY A 279 -6.08 -15.63 7.92
CA GLY A 279 -7.50 -15.94 7.74
C GLY A 279 -7.91 -17.25 8.45
N CYS A 280 -7.14 -18.32 8.25
CA CYS A 280 -7.32 -19.59 8.97
C CYS A 280 -7.16 -19.43 10.49
N TYR A 281 -6.13 -18.72 10.93
CA TYR A 281 -5.88 -18.44 12.34
C TYR A 281 -7.03 -17.65 12.99
N MET A 282 -7.57 -16.64 12.29
CA MET A 282 -8.73 -15.88 12.76
C MET A 282 -9.98 -16.77 12.85
N LYS A 283 -10.22 -17.62 11.84
CA LYS A 283 -11.38 -18.54 11.82
C LYS A 283 -11.33 -19.50 13.00
N GLU A 284 -10.22 -20.17 13.23
CA GLU A 284 -10.03 -21.10 14.35
C GLU A 284 -10.28 -20.44 15.73
N ARG A 285 -10.01 -19.15 15.85
CA ARG A 285 -10.22 -18.36 17.08
C ARG A 285 -11.59 -17.68 17.15
N GLY A 286 -12.47 -17.92 16.19
CA GLY A 286 -13.79 -17.27 16.11
C GLY A 286 -13.71 -15.74 15.89
N LYS A 287 -12.61 -15.25 15.31
CA LYS A 287 -12.37 -13.81 15.09
C LYS A 287 -12.60 -13.35 13.65
N LEU A 288 -12.82 -14.29 12.71
CA LEU A 288 -13.21 -14.00 11.34
C LEU A 288 -14.73 -13.81 11.27
N LEU A 289 -15.22 -12.69 11.80
CA LEU A 289 -16.64 -12.46 12.12
C LEU A 289 -17.57 -12.62 10.92
N THR A 290 -17.15 -12.20 9.72
CA THR A 290 -17.93 -12.34 8.48
C THR A 290 -17.63 -13.64 7.75
N ASN A 291 -16.74 -14.48 8.30
CA ASN A 291 -16.15 -15.64 7.64
C ASN A 291 -15.62 -15.32 6.22
N THR A 292 -15.17 -14.10 5.99
CA THR A 292 -14.77 -13.61 4.67
C THR A 292 -13.41 -12.91 4.74
N VAL A 293 -12.52 -13.24 3.79
CA VAL A 293 -11.26 -12.55 3.51
C VAL A 293 -11.43 -11.75 2.23
N VAL A 294 -11.03 -10.47 2.22
CA VAL A 294 -11.14 -9.62 1.03
C VAL A 294 -9.83 -9.64 0.25
N THR A 295 -9.91 -9.93 -1.04
CA THR A 295 -8.77 -10.03 -1.96
C THR A 295 -9.00 -9.18 -3.19
N THR A 296 -8.05 -9.13 -4.10
CA THR A 296 -8.24 -8.55 -5.43
C THR A 296 -8.33 -9.65 -6.49
N VAL A 297 -8.76 -9.27 -7.69
CA VAL A 297 -8.76 -10.19 -8.85
C VAL A 297 -7.37 -10.72 -9.23
N MET A 298 -6.30 -10.17 -8.65
CA MET A 298 -4.92 -10.60 -8.88
C MET A 298 -4.43 -11.68 -7.91
N SER A 299 -5.15 -11.94 -6.81
CA SER A 299 -4.79 -13.04 -5.89
C SER A 299 -4.82 -14.38 -6.62
N ASN A 300 -3.84 -15.23 -6.32
CA ASN A 300 -3.64 -16.51 -7.02
C ASN A 300 -4.85 -17.43 -6.90
N PHE A 301 -5.12 -18.19 -7.95
CA PHE A 301 -6.22 -19.16 -7.99
C PHE A 301 -6.13 -20.19 -6.85
N GLY A 302 -4.92 -20.60 -6.49
CA GLY A 302 -4.68 -21.51 -5.38
C GLY A 302 -5.18 -20.98 -4.03
N LEU A 303 -5.16 -19.66 -3.82
CA LEU A 303 -5.71 -19.05 -2.59
C LEU A 303 -7.20 -19.33 -2.46
N TYR A 304 -7.95 -19.21 -3.54
CA TYR A 304 -9.40 -19.45 -3.51
C TYR A 304 -9.73 -20.91 -3.23
N LYS A 305 -8.99 -21.84 -3.86
CA LYS A 305 -9.11 -23.28 -3.58
C LYS A 305 -8.79 -23.60 -2.12
N ALA A 306 -7.72 -23.05 -1.58
CA ALA A 306 -7.36 -23.25 -0.20
C ALA A 306 -8.41 -22.66 0.77
N PHE A 307 -9.03 -21.55 0.44
CA PHE A 307 -10.14 -21.01 1.22
C PHE A 307 -11.39 -21.89 1.15
N ASP A 308 -11.73 -22.41 -0.04
CA ASP A 308 -12.87 -23.33 -0.20
C ASP A 308 -12.67 -24.60 0.65
N GLU A 309 -11.49 -25.18 0.67
CA GLU A 309 -11.13 -26.34 1.50
C GLU A 309 -11.27 -26.04 3.01
N GLN A 310 -10.96 -24.81 3.41
CA GLN A 310 -11.11 -24.36 4.79
C GLN A 310 -12.51 -23.85 5.11
N GLY A 311 -13.43 -23.77 4.13
CA GLY A 311 -14.77 -23.20 4.29
C GLY A 311 -14.71 -21.71 4.68
N ILE A 312 -13.73 -20.95 4.17
CA ILE A 312 -13.59 -19.51 4.32
C ILE A 312 -14.14 -18.84 3.07
N GLY A 313 -15.09 -17.91 3.26
CA GLY A 313 -15.58 -17.07 2.18
C GLY A 313 -14.54 -16.04 1.75
N TYR A 314 -14.62 -15.59 0.50
CA TYR A 314 -13.75 -14.54 -0.01
C TYR A 314 -14.49 -13.57 -0.93
N ALA A 315 -14.02 -12.31 -0.95
CA ALA A 315 -14.49 -11.30 -1.89
C ALA A 315 -13.33 -10.88 -2.80
N LYS A 316 -13.61 -10.72 -4.09
CA LYS A 316 -12.65 -10.29 -5.11
C LYS A 316 -12.98 -8.86 -5.52
N THR A 317 -12.12 -7.91 -5.22
CA THR A 317 -12.27 -6.52 -5.65
C THR A 317 -11.44 -6.23 -6.91
N ALA A 318 -11.62 -5.05 -7.50
CA ALA A 318 -10.65 -4.51 -8.45
C ALA A 318 -9.28 -4.35 -7.77
N VAL A 319 -8.23 -4.25 -8.59
CA VAL A 319 -6.85 -4.02 -8.11
C VAL A 319 -6.74 -2.63 -7.50
N GLY A 320 -6.20 -2.56 -6.31
CA GLY A 320 -5.97 -1.34 -5.54
C GLY A 320 -6.52 -1.47 -4.11
N ASP A 321 -5.69 -1.11 -3.16
CA ASP A 321 -5.98 -1.16 -1.72
C ASP A 321 -7.23 -0.36 -1.33
N LYS A 322 -7.54 0.75 -2.04
CA LYS A 322 -8.77 1.52 -1.88
C LYS A 322 -10.00 0.63 -2.00
N TYR A 323 -10.10 -0.19 -3.04
CA TYR A 323 -11.26 -1.06 -3.28
C TYR A 323 -11.36 -2.19 -2.25
N VAL A 324 -10.20 -2.70 -1.80
CA VAL A 324 -10.15 -3.69 -0.71
C VAL A 324 -10.71 -3.08 0.56
N TYR A 325 -10.21 -1.89 0.95
CA TYR A 325 -10.65 -1.22 2.17
C TYR A 325 -12.13 -0.82 2.14
N GLU A 326 -12.59 -0.21 1.03
CA GLU A 326 -14.01 0.16 0.85
C GLU A 326 -14.94 -1.05 1.01
N TYR A 327 -14.57 -2.20 0.42
CA TYR A 327 -15.34 -3.42 0.57
C TYR A 327 -15.32 -3.91 2.02
N MET A 328 -14.15 -3.89 2.68
CA MET A 328 -14.00 -4.30 4.08
C MET A 328 -14.85 -3.43 5.01
N ALA A 329 -14.79 -2.13 4.86
CA ALA A 329 -15.54 -1.17 5.68
C ALA A 329 -17.05 -1.36 5.53
N LYS A 330 -17.52 -1.46 4.28
CA LYS A 330 -18.94 -1.63 3.96
C LYS A 330 -19.53 -2.94 4.51
N ASN A 331 -18.74 -4.02 4.50
CA ASN A 331 -19.21 -5.36 4.85
C ASN A 331 -18.73 -5.86 6.23
N GLY A 332 -17.99 -5.03 6.98
CA GLY A 332 -17.48 -5.39 8.31
C GLY A 332 -16.40 -6.48 8.30
N CYS A 333 -15.68 -6.66 7.17
CA CYS A 333 -14.63 -7.65 7.07
C CYS A 333 -13.39 -7.24 7.88
N ARG A 334 -12.72 -8.22 8.48
CA ARG A 334 -11.63 -7.98 9.45
C ARG A 334 -10.24 -8.05 8.85
N ILE A 335 -10.10 -8.71 7.71
CA ILE A 335 -8.84 -8.88 7.00
C ILE A 335 -9.08 -8.79 5.49
N GLY A 336 -8.18 -8.13 4.81
CA GLY A 336 -8.12 -8.07 3.36
C GLY A 336 -6.75 -7.61 2.89
N GLY A 337 -6.50 -7.73 1.61
CA GLY A 337 -5.22 -7.30 1.07
C GLY A 337 -4.95 -7.77 -0.35
N GLU A 338 -3.72 -7.61 -0.75
CA GLU A 338 -3.21 -7.89 -2.08
C GLU A 338 -2.03 -8.87 -2.04
N GLN A 339 -1.84 -9.61 -3.12
CA GLN A 339 -0.69 -10.49 -3.33
C GLN A 339 0.66 -9.78 -3.09
N SER A 340 0.72 -8.47 -3.37
CA SER A 340 1.91 -7.62 -3.18
C SER A 340 2.33 -7.44 -1.72
N GLY A 341 1.53 -7.93 -0.75
CA GLY A 341 1.82 -7.80 0.67
C GLY A 341 1.19 -6.57 1.35
N HIS A 342 0.33 -5.82 0.65
CA HIS A 342 -0.47 -4.77 1.27
C HIS A 342 -1.64 -5.41 2.00
N ILE A 343 -1.50 -5.62 3.30
CA ILE A 343 -2.47 -6.34 4.15
C ILE A 343 -3.10 -5.39 5.15
N ILE A 344 -4.42 -5.36 5.17
CA ILE A 344 -5.23 -4.52 6.04
C ILE A 344 -5.87 -5.37 7.14
N PHE A 345 -5.61 -5.02 8.39
CA PHE A 345 -6.27 -5.57 9.56
C PHE A 345 -7.20 -4.50 10.14
N SER A 346 -8.47 -4.45 9.72
CA SER A 346 -9.39 -3.34 10.00
C SER A 346 -9.61 -3.04 11.50
N LYS A 347 -9.29 -4.00 12.38
CA LYS A 347 -9.31 -3.79 13.83
C LYS A 347 -8.20 -2.82 14.29
N TYR A 348 -7.10 -2.74 13.56
CA TYR A 348 -5.86 -2.09 13.99
C TYR A 348 -5.49 -0.89 13.12
N ALA A 349 -5.74 -0.98 11.82
CA ALA A 349 -5.35 0.02 10.84
C ALA A 349 -6.42 0.17 9.74
N SER A 350 -6.51 1.37 9.16
CA SER A 350 -7.36 1.71 8.01
C SER A 350 -6.65 1.50 6.67
N THR A 351 -5.35 1.22 6.70
CA THR A 351 -4.50 0.98 5.51
C THR A 351 -3.60 -0.23 5.75
N GLY A 352 -2.89 -0.68 4.73
CA GLY A 352 -1.84 -1.68 4.88
C GLY A 352 -0.75 -1.19 5.84
N ASP A 353 -0.23 -2.11 6.64
CA ASP A 353 0.86 -1.85 7.58
C ASP A 353 1.80 -3.05 7.57
N GLY A 354 2.96 -2.87 6.94
CA GLY A 354 3.93 -3.95 6.78
C GLY A 354 4.52 -4.42 8.10
N ILE A 355 4.79 -3.49 9.03
CA ILE A 355 5.35 -3.86 10.34
C ILE A 355 4.28 -4.58 11.18
N LEU A 356 3.05 -4.10 11.20
CA LEU A 356 1.94 -4.79 11.84
C LEU A 356 1.74 -6.19 11.23
N THR A 357 1.80 -6.31 9.90
CA THR A 357 1.68 -7.59 9.20
C THR A 357 2.76 -8.58 9.66
N SER A 358 4.01 -8.14 9.75
CA SER A 358 5.10 -8.98 10.24
C SER A 358 4.89 -9.43 11.70
N LEU A 359 4.41 -8.54 12.57
CA LEU A 359 4.05 -8.90 13.95
C LEU A 359 2.89 -9.91 14.01
N LYS A 360 1.91 -9.81 13.12
CA LYS A 360 0.79 -10.74 13.04
C LYS A 360 1.23 -12.12 12.53
N MET A 361 2.20 -12.18 11.64
CA MET A 361 2.78 -13.45 11.21
C MET A 361 3.62 -14.09 12.34
N MET A 362 4.40 -13.32 13.10
CA MET A 362 5.07 -13.80 14.31
C MET A 362 4.08 -14.33 15.35
N GLU A 363 2.93 -13.65 15.52
CA GLU A 363 1.85 -14.11 16.41
C GLU A 363 1.39 -15.53 16.03
N VAL A 364 1.17 -15.80 14.75
CA VAL A 364 0.71 -17.13 14.29
C VAL A 364 1.80 -18.18 14.49
N MET A 365 3.05 -17.91 14.12
CA MET A 365 4.18 -18.83 14.30
C MET A 365 4.30 -19.27 15.76
N LEU A 366 4.28 -18.32 16.68
CA LEU A 366 4.44 -18.59 18.11
C LEU A 366 3.21 -19.29 18.70
N ALA A 367 2.01 -18.89 18.33
CA ALA A 367 0.76 -19.51 18.78
C ALA A 367 0.65 -20.97 18.34
N LYS A 368 1.04 -21.26 17.10
CA LYS A 368 0.98 -22.60 16.51
C LYS A 368 2.23 -23.44 16.82
N LYS A 369 3.34 -22.82 17.24
CA LYS A 369 4.65 -23.43 17.43
C LYS A 369 5.11 -24.14 16.16
N LYS A 370 4.93 -23.48 15.01
CA LYS A 370 5.28 -23.99 13.68
C LYS A 370 6.14 -22.99 12.94
N PRO A 371 7.13 -23.43 12.16
CA PRO A 371 7.86 -22.57 11.26
C PRO A 371 6.95 -22.05 10.14
N MET A 372 7.39 -20.97 9.49
CA MET A 372 6.61 -20.34 8.43
C MET A 372 6.36 -21.28 7.25
N SER A 373 7.33 -22.13 6.89
CA SER A 373 7.17 -23.09 5.80
C SER A 373 6.02 -24.08 6.01
N GLU A 374 5.81 -24.55 7.26
CA GLU A 374 4.69 -25.44 7.57
C GLU A 374 3.33 -24.71 7.57
N LEU A 375 3.32 -23.43 7.94
CA LEU A 375 2.09 -22.61 7.92
C LEU A 375 1.65 -22.31 6.49
N ALA A 376 2.59 -22.17 5.58
CA ALA A 376 2.34 -21.85 4.17
C ALA A 376 2.07 -23.09 3.30
N GLU A 377 2.55 -24.27 3.70
CA GLU A 377 2.50 -25.52 2.92
C GLU A 377 1.11 -25.88 2.36
N PRO A 378 -0.02 -25.65 3.07
CA PRO A 378 -1.34 -25.99 2.53
C PRO A 378 -1.76 -25.12 1.34
N LEU A 379 -1.20 -23.92 1.19
CA LEU A 379 -1.51 -23.05 0.04
C LEU A 379 -0.59 -23.37 -1.14
N LYS A 380 -1.13 -24.01 -2.15
CA LYS A 380 -0.41 -24.27 -3.41
C LYS A 380 -0.60 -23.10 -4.37
N ILE A 381 0.49 -22.39 -4.68
CA ILE A 381 0.47 -21.34 -5.70
C ILE A 381 0.48 -21.97 -7.08
N TYR A 382 -0.50 -21.61 -7.90
CA TYR A 382 -0.57 -22.03 -9.28
C TYR A 382 0.43 -21.23 -10.12
N PRO A 383 1.17 -21.89 -11.04
CA PRO A 383 1.95 -21.20 -12.05
C PRO A 383 1.09 -20.15 -12.78
N GLN A 384 1.70 -19.02 -13.10
CA GLN A 384 1.05 -17.88 -13.74
C GLN A 384 1.89 -17.40 -14.92
N VAL A 385 1.24 -17.11 -16.03
CA VAL A 385 1.81 -16.34 -17.15
C VAL A 385 0.97 -15.09 -17.33
N LEU A 386 1.64 -13.95 -17.38
CA LEU A 386 1.03 -12.64 -17.64
C LEU A 386 1.71 -12.00 -18.84
N GLU A 387 0.96 -11.72 -19.90
CA GLU A 387 1.44 -10.98 -21.06
C GLU A 387 0.78 -9.60 -21.16
N ASN A 388 1.61 -8.57 -21.39
CA ASN A 388 1.16 -7.20 -21.61
C ASN A 388 1.14 -6.94 -23.13
N VAL A 389 -0.04 -6.97 -23.73
CA VAL A 389 -0.23 -6.72 -25.16
C VAL A 389 -0.46 -5.24 -25.39
N ARG A 390 0.48 -4.56 -26.06
CA ARG A 390 0.32 -3.16 -26.43
C ARG A 390 -0.73 -3.04 -27.54
N VAL A 391 -1.73 -2.17 -27.33
CA VAL A 391 -2.89 -2.07 -28.22
C VAL A 391 -3.24 -0.62 -28.53
N THR A 392 -3.87 -0.41 -29.70
CA THR A 392 -4.36 0.91 -30.14
C THR A 392 -5.52 1.42 -29.30
N ASP A 393 -6.46 0.53 -28.91
CA ASP A 393 -7.62 0.83 -28.07
C ASP A 393 -7.84 -0.32 -27.08
N LYS A 394 -7.60 -0.04 -25.78
CA LYS A 394 -7.71 -1.04 -24.71
C LYS A 394 -9.12 -1.56 -24.52
N LYS A 395 -10.10 -0.64 -24.58
CA LYS A 395 -11.51 -0.99 -24.34
C LYS A 395 -12.08 -1.79 -25.50
N ALA A 396 -11.77 -1.37 -26.73
CA ALA A 396 -12.19 -2.08 -27.92
C ALA A 396 -11.57 -3.49 -27.95
N ALA A 397 -10.27 -3.62 -27.70
CA ALA A 397 -9.58 -4.91 -27.69
C ALA A 397 -10.12 -5.85 -26.61
N GLN A 398 -10.32 -5.37 -25.39
CA GLN A 398 -10.86 -6.20 -24.31
C GLN A 398 -12.31 -6.65 -24.57
N ASN A 399 -13.15 -5.80 -25.17
CA ASN A 399 -14.58 -6.08 -25.37
C ASN A 399 -14.90 -6.64 -26.76
N ASP A 400 -13.89 -6.91 -27.61
CA ASP A 400 -14.11 -7.52 -28.91
C ASP A 400 -14.76 -8.90 -28.76
N PRO A 401 -15.86 -9.21 -29.48
CA PRO A 401 -16.57 -10.49 -29.36
C PRO A 401 -15.69 -11.71 -29.58
N ALA A 402 -14.73 -11.66 -30.52
CA ALA A 402 -13.84 -12.79 -30.77
C ALA A 402 -12.82 -12.98 -29.65
N VAL A 403 -12.34 -11.89 -29.05
CA VAL A 403 -11.46 -11.96 -27.87
C VAL A 403 -12.23 -12.54 -26.68
N GLN A 404 -13.47 -12.10 -26.43
CA GLN A 404 -14.30 -12.63 -25.36
C GLN A 404 -14.68 -14.10 -25.59
N GLU A 405 -14.89 -14.52 -26.83
CA GLU A 405 -15.11 -15.93 -27.17
C GLU A 405 -13.87 -16.78 -26.88
N ALA A 406 -12.66 -16.29 -27.23
CA ALA A 406 -11.41 -16.98 -26.93
C ALA A 406 -11.20 -17.11 -25.41
N VAL A 407 -11.45 -16.04 -24.65
CA VAL A 407 -11.41 -16.04 -23.18
C VAL A 407 -12.38 -17.08 -22.61
N SER A 408 -13.60 -17.15 -23.10
CA SER A 408 -14.61 -18.11 -22.64
C SER A 408 -14.19 -19.56 -22.93
N LYS A 409 -13.66 -19.84 -24.13
CA LYS A 409 -13.13 -21.17 -24.49
C LYS A 409 -11.98 -21.61 -23.59
N VAL A 410 -11.06 -20.70 -23.29
CA VAL A 410 -9.95 -20.98 -22.37
C VAL A 410 -10.47 -21.21 -20.94
N ALA A 411 -11.43 -20.40 -20.49
CA ALA A 411 -12.04 -20.57 -19.17
C ALA A 411 -12.74 -21.94 -19.04
N GLU A 412 -13.49 -22.37 -20.07
CA GLU A 412 -14.12 -23.69 -20.12
C GLU A 412 -13.09 -24.81 -20.10
N ALA A 413 -12.01 -24.67 -20.89
CA ALA A 413 -10.94 -25.67 -20.97
C ALA A 413 -10.16 -25.80 -19.64
N LEU A 414 -9.97 -24.73 -18.90
CA LEU A 414 -9.33 -24.73 -17.60
C LEU A 414 -10.25 -25.29 -16.50
N GLY A 415 -11.55 -25.01 -16.57
CA GLY A 415 -12.54 -25.47 -15.58
C GLY A 415 -12.08 -25.19 -14.14
N ASP A 416 -12.04 -26.25 -13.32
CA ASP A 416 -11.59 -26.18 -11.92
C ASP A 416 -10.07 -26.25 -11.72
N THR A 417 -9.30 -26.31 -12.81
CA THR A 417 -7.84 -26.49 -12.76
C THR A 417 -7.07 -25.21 -12.97
N GLY A 418 -7.76 -24.10 -13.28
CA GLY A 418 -7.10 -22.84 -13.51
C GLY A 418 -8.07 -21.69 -13.77
N ARG A 419 -7.55 -20.56 -14.19
CA ARG A 419 -8.36 -19.40 -14.61
C ARG A 419 -7.65 -18.55 -15.64
N ILE A 420 -8.43 -17.78 -16.37
CA ILE A 420 -7.96 -16.70 -17.24
C ILE A 420 -8.52 -15.35 -16.76
N LEU A 421 -7.71 -14.30 -16.87
CA LEU A 421 -8.11 -12.93 -16.61
C LEU A 421 -7.57 -12.02 -17.72
N VAL A 422 -8.46 -11.32 -18.41
CA VAL A 422 -8.09 -10.31 -19.41
C VAL A 422 -8.61 -8.95 -18.93
N ARG A 423 -7.71 -7.98 -18.82
CA ARG A 423 -8.06 -6.63 -18.34
C ARG A 423 -7.22 -5.53 -18.95
N GLU A 424 -7.80 -4.35 -19.08
CA GLU A 424 -7.04 -3.15 -19.45
C GLU A 424 -6.10 -2.68 -18.33
N SER A 425 -4.97 -2.09 -18.68
CA SER A 425 -4.10 -1.38 -17.74
C SER A 425 -4.69 -0.01 -17.44
N GLY A 426 -4.67 0.40 -16.17
CA GLY A 426 -5.12 1.73 -15.76
C GLY A 426 -4.24 2.86 -16.30
N THR A 427 -2.94 2.63 -16.45
CA THR A 427 -1.92 3.65 -16.74
C THR A 427 -1.27 3.52 -18.13
N GLU A 428 -1.20 2.32 -18.69
CA GLU A 428 -0.49 2.03 -19.93
C GLU A 428 -1.45 1.67 -21.06
N PRO A 429 -1.08 1.85 -22.34
CA PRO A 429 -1.88 1.45 -23.49
C PRO A 429 -1.75 -0.07 -23.76
N VAL A 430 -2.01 -0.90 -22.76
CA VAL A 430 -1.90 -2.36 -22.85
C VAL A 430 -3.17 -3.06 -22.33
N VAL A 431 -3.47 -4.20 -22.93
CA VAL A 431 -4.37 -5.22 -22.38
C VAL A 431 -3.49 -6.31 -21.75
N ARG A 432 -3.82 -6.69 -20.54
CA ARG A 432 -3.10 -7.72 -19.76
C ARG A 432 -3.87 -9.03 -19.87
N VAL A 433 -3.22 -10.04 -20.41
CA VAL A 433 -3.73 -11.41 -20.51
C VAL A 433 -2.98 -12.26 -19.49
N MET A 434 -3.69 -12.79 -18.50
CA MET A 434 -3.14 -13.61 -17.44
C MET A 434 -3.84 -14.97 -17.41
N VAL A 435 -3.06 -16.05 -17.36
CA VAL A 435 -3.55 -17.41 -17.12
C VAL A 435 -2.83 -18.02 -15.94
N GLU A 436 -3.57 -18.68 -15.08
CA GLU A 436 -3.09 -19.54 -14.01
C GLU A 436 -3.57 -20.96 -14.28
N ALA A 437 -2.65 -21.93 -14.22
CA ALA A 437 -2.92 -23.33 -14.55
C ALA A 437 -1.95 -24.26 -13.77
N PRO A 438 -2.16 -25.59 -13.79
CA PRO A 438 -1.32 -26.54 -13.05
C PRO A 438 0.16 -26.50 -13.41
N ASP A 439 0.50 -26.08 -14.63
CA ASP A 439 1.88 -25.98 -15.11
C ASP A 439 2.07 -24.77 -16.04
N HIS A 440 3.33 -24.32 -16.15
CA HIS A 440 3.69 -23.13 -16.93
C HIS A 440 3.40 -23.27 -18.43
N ASN A 441 3.56 -24.48 -19.00
CA ASN A 441 3.33 -24.72 -20.43
C ASN A 441 1.85 -24.54 -20.77
N THR A 442 0.97 -25.03 -19.90
CA THR A 442 -0.48 -24.84 -20.02
C THR A 442 -0.84 -23.36 -19.93
N CYS A 443 -0.23 -22.61 -18.99
CA CYS A 443 -0.43 -21.16 -18.89
C CYS A 443 -0.03 -20.46 -20.20
N GLN A 444 1.19 -20.73 -20.68
CA GLN A 444 1.72 -20.09 -21.90
C GLN A 444 0.85 -20.38 -23.11
N LYS A 445 0.46 -21.66 -23.32
CA LYS A 445 -0.42 -22.05 -24.42
C LYS A 445 -1.69 -21.21 -24.48
N TYR A 446 -2.38 -21.05 -23.36
CA TYR A 446 -3.65 -20.34 -23.32
C TYR A 446 -3.49 -18.81 -23.37
N VAL A 447 -2.39 -18.28 -22.85
CA VAL A 447 -2.05 -16.86 -23.05
C VAL A 447 -1.83 -16.59 -24.53
N ASP A 448 -1.01 -17.40 -25.21
CA ASP A 448 -0.71 -17.25 -26.65
C ASP A 448 -1.98 -17.36 -27.49
N GLU A 449 -2.91 -18.26 -27.16
CA GLU A 449 -4.18 -18.42 -27.87
C GLU A 449 -4.99 -17.12 -27.86
N VAL A 450 -5.13 -16.45 -26.70
CA VAL A 450 -5.90 -15.21 -26.59
C VAL A 450 -5.13 -14.02 -27.19
N VAL A 451 -3.81 -13.95 -26.96
CA VAL A 451 -2.94 -12.91 -27.53
C VAL A 451 -2.97 -12.95 -29.06
N ASN A 452 -2.94 -14.14 -29.67
CA ASN A 452 -3.04 -14.29 -31.11
C ASN A 452 -4.36 -13.73 -31.67
N VAL A 453 -5.49 -13.97 -30.99
CA VAL A 453 -6.78 -13.37 -31.39
C VAL A 453 -6.75 -11.86 -31.34
N ILE A 454 -6.16 -11.27 -30.29
CA ILE A 454 -5.98 -9.80 -30.17
C ILE A 454 -5.13 -9.25 -31.33
N CYS A 455 -4.07 -9.99 -31.74
CA CYS A 455 -3.21 -9.64 -32.88
C CYS A 455 -3.95 -9.74 -34.21
N GLU A 456 -4.66 -10.84 -34.45
CA GLU A 456 -5.42 -11.09 -35.70
C GLU A 456 -6.53 -10.05 -35.91
N LYS A 457 -7.11 -9.52 -34.82
CA LYS A 457 -8.09 -8.43 -34.92
C LYS A 457 -7.46 -7.05 -35.14
N GLY A 458 -6.13 -6.96 -35.25
CA GLY A 458 -5.42 -5.74 -35.57
C GLY A 458 -5.32 -4.74 -34.43
N TYR A 459 -5.52 -5.15 -33.19
CA TYR A 459 -5.38 -4.28 -32.02
C TYR A 459 -3.94 -4.08 -31.59
N LYS A 460 -3.03 -5.05 -31.84
CA LYS A 460 -1.62 -4.97 -31.43
C LYS A 460 -0.88 -3.89 -32.20
N VAL A 461 -0.10 -3.06 -31.47
CA VAL A 461 0.81 -2.03 -32.04
C VAL A 461 2.23 -2.56 -32.14
#